data_c8abcceed9b18bcbbb33a038ce56cdb9
#
_entry.id   c8abcceed9b18bcbbb33a038ce56cdb9
#
_cell.length_a   1.000
_cell.length_b   1.000
_cell.length_c   1.000
_cell.angle_alpha   90.00
_cell.angle_beta   90.00
_cell.angle_gamma   90.00
#
_symmetry.space_group_name_H-M   'P 1'
#
loop_
_entity.id
_entity.type
_entity.pdbx_description
1 polymer ?
#
loop_
_entity_poly.entity_id
_entity_poly.type
_entity_poly.pdbx_seq_one_letter_code
_entity_poly.pdbx_strand_id
1 'polypeptide(L)' 'MQRFRVECNFGSKYFDDIFNARRYFYKCIESDLQVELWKVTYHHCAAKKEYSAKQELMEFYGYLPF' A
#
# COMPACT_ATOMS: atom_id res chain seq x y z
N MET A 1 -4.82 12.55 -5.37
CA MET A 1 -3.71 12.31 -4.44
C MET A 1 -3.43 10.83 -4.32
N GLN A 2 -2.20 10.42 -4.45
CA GLN A 2 -1.82 9.01 -4.37
C GLN A 2 -0.88 8.75 -3.22
N ARG A 3 -1.07 7.61 -2.58
CA ARG A 3 -0.16 7.09 -1.57
C ARG A 3 0.10 5.62 -1.83
N PHE A 4 1.14 5.12 -1.22
CA PHE A 4 1.50 3.71 -1.34
C PHE A 4 1.52 3.10 0.05
N ARG A 5 0.81 1.99 0.20
CA ARG A 5 0.73 1.29 1.47
C ARG A 5 1.49 -0.01 1.38
N VAL A 6 2.42 -0.21 2.30
CA VAL A 6 3.10 -1.49 2.48
C VAL A 6 2.50 -2.15 3.71
N GLU A 7 1.92 -3.33 3.52
CA GLU A 7 1.27 -4.07 4.58
C GLU A 7 2.00 -5.36 4.85
N CYS A 8 2.34 -5.60 6.10
CA CYS A 8 3.03 -6.80 6.53
C CYS A 8 2.46 -7.29 7.87
N ASN A 9 3.04 -8.36 8.43
CA ASN A 9 2.56 -8.94 9.68
C ASN A 9 2.58 -7.97 10.86
N PHE A 10 3.43 -6.97 10.79
CA PHE A 10 3.57 -5.97 11.87
C PHE A 10 2.70 -4.74 11.68
N GLY A 11 1.91 -4.69 10.61
CA GLY A 11 1.02 -3.59 10.34
C GLY A 11 1.25 -2.95 8.99
N SER A 12 0.71 -1.76 8.82
CA SER A 12 0.77 -1.03 7.55
C SER A 12 1.57 0.24 7.70
N LYS A 13 2.26 0.64 6.63
CA LYS A 13 2.97 1.90 6.57
C LYS A 13 2.70 2.58 5.24
N TYR A 14 2.45 3.89 5.28
CA TYR A 14 2.12 4.68 4.10
C TYR A 14 3.31 5.51 3.66
N PHE A 15 3.45 5.65 2.34
CA PHE A 15 4.51 6.44 1.71
C PHE A 15 3.90 7.33 0.63
N ASP A 16 4.52 8.49 0.42
CA ASP A 16 4.07 9.42 -0.61
C ASP A 16 4.68 9.12 -1.98
N ASP A 17 5.79 8.37 -2.03
CA ASP A 17 6.41 8.01 -3.28
C ASP A 17 6.68 6.51 -3.38
N ILE A 18 6.71 6.02 -4.61
CA ILE A 18 6.85 4.59 -4.89
C ILE A 18 8.25 4.06 -4.55
N PHE A 19 9.27 4.89 -4.65
CA PHE A 19 10.64 4.43 -4.40
C PHE A 19 10.86 4.07 -2.95
N ASN A 20 10.41 4.91 -2.04
CA ASN A 20 10.49 4.63 -0.61
C ASN A 20 9.58 3.46 -0.22
N ALA A 21 8.41 3.36 -0.84
CA ALA A 21 7.50 2.25 -0.59
C ALA A 21 8.14 0.92 -0.99
N ARG A 22 8.78 0.87 -2.17
CA ARG A 22 9.44 -0.35 -2.63
C ARG A 22 10.65 -0.72 -1.78
N ARG A 23 11.41 0.26 -1.33
CA ARG A 23 12.54 0.00 -0.44
C ARG A 23 12.06 -0.66 0.84
N TYR A 24 10.99 -0.16 1.42
CA TYR A 24 10.40 -0.73 2.62
C TYR A 24 9.81 -2.12 2.34
N PHE A 25 9.16 -2.28 1.19
CA PHE A 25 8.61 -3.57 0.76
C PHE A 25 9.70 -4.63 0.71
N TYR A 26 10.81 -4.34 0.05
CA TYR A 26 11.91 -5.30 -0.05
C TYR A 26 12.58 -5.56 1.29
N LYS A 27 12.63 -4.57 2.15
CA LYS A 27 13.15 -4.75 3.50
C LYS A 27 12.25 -5.69 4.31
N CYS A 28 10.94 -5.55 4.18
CA CYS A 28 9.99 -6.41 4.87
C CYS A 28 10.05 -7.86 4.39
N ILE A 29 10.32 -8.07 3.10
CA ILE A 29 10.43 -9.41 2.53
C ILE A 29 11.50 -10.24 3.25
N GLU A 30 12.55 -9.60 3.72
CA GLU A 30 13.65 -10.29 4.40
C GLU A 30 13.24 -10.89 5.74
N SER A 31 12.22 -10.34 6.38
CA SER A 31 11.81 -10.73 7.72
C SER A 31 10.39 -11.22 7.84
N ASP A 32 9.54 -10.98 6.84
CA ASP A 32 8.13 -11.31 6.89
C ASP A 32 7.77 -12.41 5.90
N LEU A 33 6.78 -13.21 6.28
CA LEU A 33 6.29 -14.30 5.43
C LEU A 33 5.36 -13.80 4.33
N GLN A 34 4.74 -12.66 4.53
CA GLN A 34 3.80 -12.09 3.57
C GLN A 34 3.85 -10.58 3.63
N VAL A 35 4.05 -9.94 2.48
CA VAL A 35 4.11 -8.49 2.35
C VAL A 35 3.34 -8.07 1.10
N GLU A 36 2.56 -7.00 1.20
CA GLU A 36 1.76 -6.47 0.10
C GLU A 36 2.11 -5.01 -0.13
N LEU A 37 2.19 -4.62 -1.39
CA LEU A 37 2.37 -3.22 -1.78
C LEU A 37 1.13 -2.77 -2.54
N TRP A 38 0.44 -1.78 -2.00
CA TRP A 38 -0.80 -1.25 -2.54
C TRP A 38 -0.63 0.18 -3.00
N LYS A 39 -1.27 0.52 -4.11
CA LYS A 39 -1.43 1.90 -4.55
C LYS A 39 -2.81 2.37 -4.11
N VAL A 40 -2.84 3.44 -3.33
CA VAL A 40 -4.09 4.01 -2.82
C VAL A 40 -4.29 5.38 -3.45
N THR A 41 -5.37 5.52 -4.20
CA THR A 41 -5.71 6.77 -4.86
C THR A 41 -6.92 7.38 -4.17
N TYR A 42 -6.76 8.61 -3.69
CA TYR A 42 -7.82 9.32 -2.99
C TYR A 42 -8.54 10.27 -3.93
N HIS A 43 -9.85 10.24 -3.91
CA HIS A 43 -10.69 11.13 -4.68
C HIS A 43 -11.57 11.95 -3.72
N HIS A 44 -11.56 13.25 -3.89
CA HIS A 44 -12.40 14.13 -3.11
C HIS A 44 -13.57 14.58 -3.98
N CYS A 45 -14.79 14.29 -3.53
CA CYS A 45 -15.99 14.77 -4.18
C CYS A 45 -16.48 16.04 -3.47
N ALA A 46 -16.23 17.19 -4.08
CA ALA A 46 -16.58 18.48 -3.47
C ALA A 46 -18.09 18.64 -3.25
N ALA A 47 -18.88 18.10 -4.16
CA ALA A 47 -20.34 18.19 -4.06
C ALA A 47 -20.90 17.45 -2.85
N LYS A 48 -20.26 16.34 -2.48
CA LYS A 48 -20.71 15.51 -1.36
C LYS A 48 -19.85 15.68 -0.11
N LYS A 49 -18.77 16.44 -0.22
CA LYS A 49 -17.78 16.60 0.85
C LYS A 49 -17.26 15.27 1.39
N GLU A 50 -17.08 14.31 0.50
CA GLU A 50 -16.64 12.98 0.83
C GLU A 50 -15.30 12.65 0.18
N TYR A 51 -14.53 11.77 0.82
CA TYR A 51 -13.35 11.18 0.22
C TYR A 51 -13.63 9.71 -0.08
N SER A 52 -13.22 9.29 -1.26
CA SER A 52 -13.20 7.88 -1.59
C SER A 52 -11.77 7.45 -1.88
N ALA A 53 -11.49 6.19 -1.67
CA ALA A 53 -10.17 5.64 -1.93
C ALA A 53 -10.30 4.40 -2.81
N LYS A 54 -9.51 4.37 -3.88
CA LYS A 54 -9.37 3.21 -4.72
C LYS A 54 -8.04 2.55 -4.41
N GLN A 55 -8.04 1.24 -4.19
CA GLN A 55 -6.84 0.50 -3.84
C GLN A 55 -6.54 -0.53 -4.92
N GLU A 56 -5.27 -0.58 -5.34
CA GLU A 56 -4.80 -1.53 -6.32
C GLU A 56 -3.57 -2.24 -5.79
N LEU A 57 -3.59 -3.58 -5.81
CA LEU A 57 -2.43 -4.37 -5.44
C LEU A 57 -1.39 -4.26 -6.53
N MET A 58 -0.20 -3.77 -6.20
CA MET A 58 0.90 -3.60 -7.15
C MET A 58 1.85 -4.78 -7.12
N GLU A 59 2.26 -5.20 -5.94
CA GLU A 59 3.19 -6.30 -5.74
C GLU A 59 2.83 -7.02 -4.46
N PHE A 60 3.13 -8.32 -4.40
CA PHE A 60 3.02 -9.07 -3.16
C PHE A 60 4.12 -10.12 -3.07
N TYR A 61 4.39 -10.54 -1.85
CA TYR A 61 5.35 -11.58 -1.56
C TYR A 61 4.74 -12.54 -0.55
N GLY A 62 4.96 -13.85 -0.75
CA GLY A 62 4.45 -14.87 0.14
C GLY A 62 3.22 -15.56 -0.41
N TYR A 63 2.35 -16.01 0.48
CA TYR A 63 1.13 -16.69 0.06
C TYR A 63 0.14 -15.70 -0.52
N LEU A 64 -0.70 -16.18 -1.45
CA LEU A 64 -1.76 -15.35 -2.01
C LEU A 64 -2.68 -14.89 -0.87
N PRO A 65 -3.10 -13.62 -0.89
CA PRO A 65 -3.93 -13.07 0.20
C PRO A 65 -5.37 -13.56 0.20
N PHE A 66 -5.70 -14.41 -0.74
CA PHE A 66 -7.06 -14.95 -0.85
C PHE A 66 -7.06 -16.38 -1.37
#